data_0c2648931a1d33d2660fff5b84c31c34
#
_entry.id   0c2648931a1d33d2660fff5b84c31c34
#
_cell.length_a   1.000
_cell.length_b   1.000
_cell.length_c   1.000
_cell.angle_alpha   90.00
_cell.angle_beta   90.00
_cell.angle_gamma   90.00
#
_symmetry.space_group_name_H-M   'P 1'
#
loop_
_entity.id
_entity.type
_entity.pdbx_description
1 polymer ?
#
loop_
_entity_poly.entity_id
_entity_poly.type
_entity_poly.pdbx_seq_one_letter_code
_entity_poly.pdbx_strand_id
1 'polypeptide(L)'
;MSGVPGTIPLIGERFPEITVETTHGVKKLPEDYKGKWLVLFSHPADFTPVCTTEFVAFAKRVEDFKKLNAELLGHSVDSVYSHIKWVEWIKEKLGVEIPFPVIADPNGEVARKLGFLHAQSATHTVRAVILVDPEGVIRAVLYYPQEAGRNIDEILRLLKALQINTQYRRALPANWPNNELVGDAVIVPPARTVQEAQERPKRFKCYDWWLCYEEGKIPLEEVAEVRKWLERAAKPVQ
;
A
#
# COMPACT_ATOMS: atom_id res chain seq x y z
N MET A 1 -15.05 9.67 -15.95
CA MET A 1 -14.78 11.12 -15.94
C MET A 1 -13.26 11.28 -16.02
N SER A 2 -12.76 11.90 -17.08
CA SER A 2 -11.33 12.22 -17.21
C SER A 2 -11.00 13.28 -16.16
N GLY A 3 -10.04 12.99 -15.26
CA GLY A 3 -9.59 13.94 -14.25
C GLY A 3 -9.19 15.28 -14.87
N VAL A 4 -9.41 16.35 -14.17
CA VAL A 4 -8.97 17.70 -14.57
C VAL A 4 -7.45 17.67 -14.76
N PRO A 5 -6.89 18.12 -15.90
CA PRO A 5 -5.44 18.11 -16.14
C PRO A 5 -4.70 18.84 -15.02
N GLY A 6 -3.75 18.16 -14.37
CA GLY A 6 -2.93 18.73 -13.30
C GLY A 6 -3.41 18.47 -11.86
N THR A 7 -4.48 17.68 -11.67
CA THR A 7 -4.89 17.25 -10.32
C THR A 7 -4.22 15.94 -9.92
N ILE A 8 -3.79 15.85 -8.65
CA ILE A 8 -3.28 14.62 -8.03
C ILE A 8 -4.41 13.58 -8.00
N PRO A 9 -4.17 12.32 -8.41
CA PRO A 9 -5.19 11.29 -8.38
C PRO A 9 -5.70 11.03 -6.96
N LEU A 10 -7.01 10.92 -6.80
CA LEU A 10 -7.66 10.73 -5.50
C LEU A 10 -8.06 9.25 -5.27
N ILE A 11 -8.30 8.90 -4.01
CA ILE A 11 -8.86 7.59 -3.63
C ILE A 11 -10.23 7.42 -4.31
N GLY A 12 -10.42 6.27 -4.95
CA GLY A 12 -11.63 5.94 -5.73
C GLY A 12 -11.54 6.29 -7.21
N GLU A 13 -10.52 7.05 -7.63
CA GLU A 13 -10.27 7.30 -9.06
C GLU A 13 -9.45 6.18 -9.70
N ARG A 14 -9.53 6.08 -11.02
CA ARG A 14 -8.63 5.20 -11.78
C ARG A 14 -7.21 5.75 -11.73
N PHE A 15 -6.25 4.84 -11.54
CA PHE A 15 -4.84 5.18 -11.66
C PHE A 15 -4.56 5.71 -13.08
N PRO A 16 -3.83 6.81 -13.23
CA PRO A 16 -3.58 7.42 -14.55
C PRO A 16 -2.74 6.49 -15.43
N GLU A 17 -3.05 6.48 -16.73
CA GLU A 17 -2.23 5.76 -17.71
C GLU A 17 -0.88 6.47 -17.87
N ILE A 18 0.20 5.74 -17.60
CA ILE A 18 1.57 6.24 -17.66
C ILE A 18 2.47 5.13 -18.21
N THR A 19 3.27 5.44 -19.21
CA THR A 19 4.36 4.57 -19.63
C THR A 19 5.64 5.02 -18.95
N VAL A 20 6.36 4.10 -18.29
CA VAL A 20 7.53 4.40 -17.46
C VAL A 20 8.71 3.50 -17.82
N GLU A 21 9.93 4.03 -17.73
CA GLU A 21 11.17 3.26 -17.75
C GLU A 21 11.44 2.72 -16.34
N THR A 22 11.85 1.47 -16.23
CA THR A 22 12.20 0.85 -14.95
C THR A 22 13.48 0.04 -15.05
N THR A 23 14.03 -0.39 -13.91
CA THR A 23 15.16 -1.34 -13.86
C THR A 23 14.86 -2.69 -14.52
N HIS A 24 13.60 -3.00 -14.80
CA HIS A 24 13.13 -4.24 -15.44
C HIS A 24 12.50 -4.00 -16.82
N GLY A 25 12.90 -2.90 -17.49
CA GLY A 25 12.35 -2.50 -18.79
C GLY A 25 11.14 -1.57 -18.67
N VAL A 26 10.53 -1.29 -19.82
CA VAL A 26 9.39 -0.36 -19.90
C VAL A 26 8.12 -1.04 -19.33
N LYS A 27 7.35 -0.28 -18.57
CA LYS A 27 6.06 -0.69 -17.99
C LYS A 27 4.95 0.29 -18.36
N LYS A 28 3.75 -0.23 -18.60
CA LYS A 28 2.52 0.53 -18.82
C LYS A 28 1.63 0.43 -17.59
N LEU A 29 1.43 1.54 -16.88
CA LEU A 29 0.61 1.59 -15.67
C LEU A 29 -0.80 2.08 -16.01
N PRO A 30 -1.85 1.53 -15.38
CA PRO A 30 -1.86 0.35 -14.52
C PRO A 30 -1.95 -0.99 -15.30
N GLU A 31 -1.93 -0.99 -16.64
CA GLU A 31 -2.29 -2.11 -17.50
C GLU A 31 -1.43 -3.37 -17.24
N ASP A 32 -0.10 -3.22 -17.05
CA ASP A 32 0.80 -4.35 -16.79
C ASP A 32 0.57 -5.02 -15.42
N TYR A 33 -0.24 -4.39 -14.56
CA TYR A 33 -0.59 -4.89 -13.23
C TYR A 33 -2.06 -5.31 -13.11
N LYS A 34 -2.80 -5.31 -14.24
CA LYS A 34 -4.21 -5.72 -14.26
C LYS A 34 -4.42 -7.12 -13.70
N GLY A 35 -5.43 -7.28 -12.86
CA GLY A 35 -5.70 -8.54 -12.15
C GLY A 35 -4.87 -8.76 -10.89
N LYS A 36 -3.95 -7.84 -10.56
CA LYS A 36 -3.13 -7.85 -9.34
C LYS A 36 -3.26 -6.52 -8.59
N TRP A 37 -2.96 -6.55 -7.31
CA TRP A 37 -2.77 -5.32 -6.55
C TRP A 37 -1.39 -4.73 -6.89
N LEU A 38 -1.34 -3.42 -7.08
CA LEU A 38 -0.08 -2.69 -7.23
C LEU A 38 0.19 -1.89 -5.96
N VAL A 39 1.40 -2.08 -5.41
CA VAL A 39 1.95 -1.26 -4.33
C VAL A 39 3.06 -0.41 -4.91
N LEU A 40 2.69 0.78 -5.39
CA LEU A 40 3.63 1.77 -5.89
C LEU A 40 4.14 2.62 -4.72
N PHE A 41 5.44 2.72 -4.55
CA PHE A 41 6.03 3.52 -3.47
C PHE A 41 7.20 4.37 -3.97
N SER A 42 7.23 5.64 -3.55
CA SER A 42 8.33 6.56 -3.87
C SER A 42 9.36 6.64 -2.75
N HIS A 43 10.60 6.97 -3.09
CA HIS A 43 11.68 7.28 -2.15
C HIS A 43 12.43 8.54 -2.58
N PRO A 44 12.98 9.33 -1.65
CA PRO A 44 13.62 10.61 -1.94
C PRO A 44 14.79 10.54 -2.91
N ALA A 45 15.73 9.62 -2.72
CA ALA A 45 16.88 9.43 -3.61
C ALA A 45 17.59 8.10 -3.34
N ASP A 46 18.25 7.55 -4.37
CA ASP A 46 19.17 6.43 -4.25
C ASP A 46 20.37 6.78 -3.35
N PHE A 47 21.08 5.78 -2.88
CA PHE A 47 22.27 5.91 -2.02
C PHE A 47 22.04 6.75 -0.75
N THR A 48 20.80 6.76 -0.22
CA THR A 48 20.47 7.43 1.03
C THR A 48 20.14 6.43 2.15
N PRO A 49 20.44 6.74 3.41
CA PRO A 49 20.35 5.76 4.51
C PRO A 49 18.93 5.20 4.71
N VAL A 50 17.93 6.07 4.88
CA VAL A 50 16.55 5.64 5.16
C VAL A 50 15.97 4.87 3.97
N CYS A 51 16.21 5.33 2.73
CA CYS A 51 15.73 4.64 1.53
C CYS A 51 16.32 3.23 1.40
N THR A 52 17.61 3.07 1.74
CA THR A 52 18.27 1.75 1.75
C THR A 52 17.61 0.82 2.77
N THR A 53 17.28 1.29 3.97
CA THR A 53 16.59 0.47 4.97
C THR A 53 15.19 0.07 4.51
N GLU A 54 14.46 0.95 3.82
CA GLU A 54 13.14 0.65 3.28
C GLU A 54 13.19 -0.40 2.15
N PHE A 55 14.14 -0.28 1.21
CA PHE A 55 14.30 -1.24 0.13
C PHE A 55 14.61 -2.65 0.66
N VAL A 56 15.50 -2.74 1.65
CA VAL A 56 15.78 -4.00 2.35
C VAL A 56 14.52 -4.54 3.04
N ALA A 57 13.74 -3.67 3.68
CA ALA A 57 12.52 -4.08 4.36
C ALA A 57 11.44 -4.57 3.38
N PHE A 58 11.22 -3.89 2.24
CA PHE A 58 10.33 -4.34 1.18
C PHE A 58 10.78 -5.67 0.57
N ALA A 59 12.08 -5.80 0.25
CA ALA A 59 12.63 -7.02 -0.33
C ALA A 59 12.44 -8.23 0.60
N LYS A 60 12.65 -8.07 1.90
CA LYS A 60 12.42 -9.14 2.90
C LYS A 60 10.95 -9.53 3.06
N ARG A 61 10.02 -8.74 2.53
CA ARG A 61 8.56 -8.98 2.61
C ARG A 61 7.91 -9.25 1.27
N VAL A 62 8.70 -9.35 0.20
CA VAL A 62 8.16 -9.52 -1.17
C VAL A 62 7.27 -10.76 -1.30
N GLU A 63 7.61 -11.85 -0.59
CA GLU A 63 6.80 -13.07 -0.62
C GLU A 63 5.45 -12.89 0.10
N ASP A 64 5.39 -12.06 1.14
CA ASP A 64 4.12 -11.72 1.80
C ASP A 64 3.22 -10.90 0.85
N PHE A 65 3.78 -9.94 0.10
CA PHE A 65 3.04 -9.21 -0.93
C PHE A 65 2.56 -10.14 -2.07
N LYS A 66 3.41 -11.04 -2.55
CA LYS A 66 3.02 -12.03 -3.59
C LYS A 66 1.88 -12.93 -3.15
N LYS A 67 1.87 -13.40 -1.89
CA LYS A 67 0.75 -14.19 -1.32
C LYS A 67 -0.56 -13.41 -1.33
N LEU A 68 -0.50 -12.09 -1.23
CA LEU A 68 -1.64 -11.19 -1.35
C LEU A 68 -1.95 -10.82 -2.81
N ASN A 69 -1.41 -11.53 -3.80
CA ASN A 69 -1.54 -11.18 -5.21
C ASN A 69 -1.19 -9.71 -5.48
N ALA A 70 -0.12 -9.23 -4.85
CA ALA A 70 0.33 -7.84 -4.97
C ALA A 70 1.77 -7.77 -5.48
N GLU A 71 2.03 -6.79 -6.33
CA GLU A 71 3.35 -6.49 -6.87
C GLU A 71 3.86 -5.14 -6.37
N LEU A 72 5.16 -5.11 -6.08
CA LEU A 72 5.87 -3.90 -5.63
C LEU A 72 6.45 -3.16 -6.85
N LEU A 73 6.38 -1.84 -6.80
CA LEU A 73 6.98 -0.96 -7.80
C LEU A 73 7.58 0.26 -7.09
N GLY A 74 8.90 0.37 -7.09
CA GLY A 74 9.61 1.53 -6.55
C GLY A 74 9.58 2.72 -7.52
N HIS A 75 9.81 3.92 -7.01
CA HIS A 75 9.92 5.14 -7.81
C HIS A 75 10.85 6.16 -7.15
N SER A 76 11.69 6.81 -7.92
CA SER A 76 12.33 8.08 -7.57
C SER A 76 12.66 8.91 -8.81
N VAL A 77 13.15 10.13 -8.59
CA VAL A 77 13.64 11.03 -9.67
C VAL A 77 15.08 10.74 -10.11
N ASP A 78 15.64 9.62 -9.66
CA ASP A 78 16.96 9.18 -10.12
C ASP A 78 16.89 8.52 -11.50
N SER A 79 18.05 8.40 -12.15
CA SER A 79 18.16 7.71 -13.43
C SER A 79 18.16 6.19 -13.28
N VAL A 80 17.82 5.47 -14.35
CA VAL A 80 17.85 4.00 -14.37
C VAL A 80 19.26 3.46 -14.02
N TYR A 81 20.32 4.16 -14.41
CA TYR A 81 21.70 3.76 -14.13
C TYR A 81 22.02 3.87 -12.64
N SER A 82 21.51 4.92 -11.96
CA SER A 82 21.61 5.05 -10.51
C SER A 82 20.92 3.89 -9.80
N HIS A 83 19.67 3.59 -10.17
CA HIS A 83 18.92 2.47 -9.60
C HIS A 83 19.64 1.13 -9.75
N ILE A 84 20.13 0.83 -10.98
CA ILE A 84 20.86 -0.41 -11.23
C ILE A 84 22.07 -0.52 -10.31
N LYS A 85 22.90 0.53 -10.23
CA LYS A 85 24.09 0.48 -9.38
C LYS A 85 23.76 0.42 -7.89
N TRP A 86 22.69 1.08 -7.46
CA TRP A 86 22.28 1.05 -6.06
C TRP A 86 21.74 -0.33 -5.63
N VAL A 87 20.90 -0.98 -6.45
CA VAL A 87 20.40 -2.33 -6.13
C VAL A 87 21.54 -3.38 -6.16
N GLU A 88 22.52 -3.24 -7.07
CA GLU A 88 23.74 -4.04 -7.04
C GLU A 88 24.50 -3.86 -5.73
N TRP A 89 24.71 -2.62 -5.30
CA TRP A 89 25.40 -2.29 -4.05
C TRP A 89 24.68 -2.88 -2.83
N ILE A 90 23.33 -2.79 -2.78
CA ILE A 90 22.53 -3.41 -1.72
C ILE A 90 22.77 -4.92 -1.69
N LYS A 91 22.76 -5.58 -2.84
CA LYS A 91 23.04 -7.02 -2.94
C LYS A 91 24.46 -7.36 -2.48
N GLU A 92 25.47 -6.64 -2.97
CA GLU A 92 26.87 -6.88 -2.66
C GLU A 92 27.22 -6.63 -1.20
N LYS A 93 26.72 -5.54 -0.61
CA LYS A 93 27.12 -5.09 0.73
C LYS A 93 26.20 -5.58 1.85
N LEU A 94 24.91 -5.72 1.56
CA LEU A 94 23.90 -6.11 2.56
C LEU A 94 23.35 -7.53 2.34
N GLY A 95 23.76 -8.21 1.27
CA GLY A 95 23.31 -9.58 0.96
C GLY A 95 21.83 -9.70 0.63
N VAL A 96 21.18 -8.58 0.25
CA VAL A 96 19.74 -8.54 -0.04
C VAL A 96 19.52 -8.20 -1.51
N GLU A 97 18.88 -9.10 -2.23
CA GLU A 97 18.44 -8.87 -3.61
C GLU A 97 17.16 -8.04 -3.61
N ILE A 98 17.07 -7.03 -4.51
CA ILE A 98 15.87 -6.23 -4.75
C ILE A 98 15.12 -6.83 -5.94
N PRO A 99 14.03 -7.58 -5.73
CA PRO A 99 13.40 -8.37 -6.80
C PRO A 99 12.25 -7.64 -7.52
N PHE A 100 12.03 -6.37 -7.23
CA PHE A 100 10.97 -5.55 -7.82
C PHE A 100 11.55 -4.43 -8.68
N PRO A 101 10.81 -3.99 -9.74
CA PRO A 101 11.24 -2.89 -10.59
C PRO A 101 11.22 -1.55 -9.85
N VAL A 102 12.09 -0.64 -10.29
CA VAL A 102 12.15 0.74 -9.81
C VAL A 102 12.01 1.68 -11.00
N ILE A 103 11.05 2.58 -10.96
CA ILE A 103 10.79 3.61 -11.98
C ILE A 103 11.88 4.66 -11.92
N ALA A 104 12.50 4.94 -13.06
CA ALA A 104 13.40 6.06 -13.27
C ALA A 104 12.59 7.26 -13.80
N ASP A 105 12.55 8.35 -13.04
CA ASP A 105 11.80 9.57 -13.38
C ASP A 105 12.67 10.84 -13.28
N PRO A 106 13.79 10.92 -14.02
CA PRO A 106 14.77 12.00 -13.86
C PRO A 106 14.19 13.40 -14.17
N ASN A 107 13.12 13.46 -14.94
CA ASN A 107 12.40 14.70 -15.23
C ASN A 107 11.30 15.02 -14.20
N GLY A 108 10.98 14.11 -13.28
CA GLY A 108 9.93 14.27 -12.28
C GLY A 108 8.51 14.32 -12.86
N GLU A 109 8.28 13.76 -14.05
CA GLU A 109 6.97 13.78 -14.71
C GLU A 109 5.95 12.89 -13.98
N VAL A 110 6.37 11.68 -13.62
CA VAL A 110 5.56 10.74 -12.82
C VAL A 110 5.33 11.30 -11.42
N ALA A 111 6.39 11.84 -10.80
CA ALA A 111 6.32 12.44 -9.48
C ALA A 111 5.32 13.61 -9.42
N ARG A 112 5.32 14.50 -10.42
CA ARG A 112 4.33 15.59 -10.51
C ARG A 112 2.91 15.06 -10.71
N LYS A 113 2.75 14.11 -11.63
CA LYS A 113 1.43 13.53 -11.96
C LYS A 113 0.80 12.81 -10.77
N LEU A 114 1.61 12.19 -9.91
CA LEU A 114 1.15 11.43 -8.74
C LEU A 114 1.22 12.22 -7.42
N GLY A 115 1.72 13.46 -7.44
CA GLY A 115 1.83 14.28 -6.24
C GLY A 115 2.93 13.83 -5.28
N PHE A 116 4.01 13.26 -5.79
CA PHE A 116 5.12 12.75 -4.97
C PHE A 116 6.21 13.78 -4.69
N LEU A 117 6.23 14.91 -5.40
CA LEU A 117 7.26 15.93 -5.18
C LEU A 117 7.08 16.61 -3.82
N HIS A 118 8.19 16.80 -3.12
CA HIS A 118 8.20 17.60 -1.91
C HIS A 118 7.98 19.09 -2.26
N ALA A 119 7.12 19.77 -1.52
CA ALA A 119 6.72 21.16 -1.82
C ALA A 119 7.90 22.16 -1.90
N GLN A 120 8.98 21.89 -1.18
CA GLN A 120 10.18 22.74 -1.12
C GLN A 120 11.34 22.24 -1.99
N SER A 121 11.13 21.13 -2.75
CA SER A 121 12.18 20.54 -3.58
C SER A 121 11.59 19.99 -4.85
N ALA A 122 12.06 20.49 -6.00
CA ALA A 122 11.75 19.93 -7.31
C ALA A 122 12.54 18.63 -7.64
N THR A 123 13.50 18.27 -6.79
CA THR A 123 14.50 17.22 -7.05
C THR A 123 14.39 16.01 -6.10
N HIS A 124 13.44 16.02 -5.18
CA HIS A 124 13.23 14.91 -4.24
C HIS A 124 11.75 14.58 -4.13
N THR A 125 11.44 13.30 -4.04
CA THR A 125 10.09 12.83 -3.74
C THR A 125 9.90 12.62 -2.24
N VAL A 126 8.65 12.72 -1.78
CA VAL A 126 8.24 12.24 -0.45
C VAL A 126 8.22 10.71 -0.43
N ARG A 127 8.03 10.11 0.75
CA ARG A 127 7.83 8.66 0.89
C ARG A 127 6.34 8.33 0.75
N ALA A 128 5.84 8.36 -0.47
CA ALA A 128 4.45 8.01 -0.73
C ALA A 128 4.28 6.49 -0.93
N VAL A 129 3.06 5.99 -0.68
CA VAL A 129 2.59 4.67 -1.10
C VAL A 129 1.22 4.85 -1.72
N ILE A 130 1.01 4.30 -2.91
CA ILE A 130 -0.31 4.17 -3.53
C ILE A 130 -0.66 2.69 -3.64
N LEU A 131 -1.80 2.29 -3.08
CA LEU A 131 -2.37 0.95 -3.26
C LEU A 131 -3.45 1.02 -4.35
N VAL A 132 -3.22 0.27 -5.42
CA VAL A 132 -4.13 0.18 -6.58
C VAL A 132 -4.69 -1.23 -6.64
N ASP A 133 -6.00 -1.36 -6.83
CA ASP A 133 -6.64 -2.67 -6.91
C ASP A 133 -6.52 -3.31 -8.32
N PRO A 134 -6.94 -4.59 -8.48
CA PRO A 134 -6.84 -5.31 -9.74
C PRO A 134 -7.59 -4.68 -10.92
N GLU A 135 -8.56 -3.81 -10.65
CA GLU A 135 -9.32 -3.04 -11.65
C GLU A 135 -8.66 -1.70 -12.01
N GLY A 136 -7.52 -1.38 -11.37
CA GLY A 136 -6.77 -0.14 -11.58
C GLY A 136 -7.34 1.06 -10.82
N VAL A 137 -8.10 0.84 -9.74
CA VAL A 137 -8.63 1.90 -8.88
C VAL A 137 -7.73 2.14 -7.68
N ILE A 138 -7.46 3.41 -7.37
CA ILE A 138 -6.68 3.82 -6.20
C ILE A 138 -7.52 3.59 -4.94
N ARG A 139 -7.02 2.77 -4.02
CA ARG A 139 -7.72 2.37 -2.80
C ARG A 139 -7.16 3.03 -1.53
N ALA A 140 -5.90 3.37 -1.53
CA ALA A 140 -5.27 4.09 -0.42
C ALA A 140 -4.06 4.87 -0.91
N VAL A 141 -3.76 5.99 -0.23
CA VAL A 141 -2.55 6.79 -0.42
C VAL A 141 -2.00 7.15 0.96
N LEU A 142 -0.71 6.89 1.17
CA LEU A 142 0.00 7.26 2.39
C LEU A 142 1.14 8.21 2.02
N TYR A 143 1.34 9.24 2.82
CA TYR A 143 2.46 10.17 2.68
C TYR A 143 3.25 10.23 3.99
N TYR A 144 4.55 10.02 3.88
CA TYR A 144 5.51 10.13 4.98
C TYR A 144 6.54 11.20 4.63
N PRO A 145 7.05 11.95 5.64
CA PRO A 145 8.15 12.88 5.42
C PRO A 145 9.45 12.13 5.14
N GLN A 146 10.44 12.85 4.62
CA GLN A 146 11.72 12.23 4.22
C GLN A 146 12.47 11.61 5.41
N GLU A 147 12.30 12.15 6.61
CA GLU A 147 13.00 11.77 7.84
C GLU A 147 12.47 10.47 8.46
N ALA A 148 11.25 10.06 8.14
CA ALA A 148 10.61 8.90 8.76
C ALA A 148 10.41 7.76 7.76
N GLY A 149 11.15 6.66 7.94
CA GLY A 149 10.94 5.41 7.19
C GLY A 149 9.57 4.79 7.48
N ARG A 150 8.99 4.15 6.46
CA ARG A 150 7.66 3.54 6.54
C ARG A 150 7.67 2.23 7.32
N ASN A 151 6.56 1.93 7.98
CA ASN A 151 6.30 0.60 8.51
C ASN A 151 5.73 -0.29 7.39
N ILE A 152 6.54 -1.22 6.88
CA ILE A 152 6.15 -2.07 5.76
C ILE A 152 5.09 -3.11 6.15
N ASP A 153 5.08 -3.55 7.40
CA ASP A 153 4.07 -4.49 7.91
C ASP A 153 2.69 -3.82 8.05
N GLU A 154 2.63 -2.50 8.30
CA GLU A 154 1.38 -1.72 8.23
C GLU A 154 0.86 -1.61 6.79
N ILE A 155 1.74 -1.49 5.79
CA ILE A 155 1.31 -1.49 4.37
C ILE A 155 0.69 -2.85 4.01
N LEU A 156 1.28 -3.96 4.46
CA LEU A 156 0.71 -5.31 4.32
C LEU A 156 -0.65 -5.43 5.01
N ARG A 157 -0.76 -4.94 6.27
CA ARG A 157 -2.03 -4.94 7.02
C ARG A 157 -3.11 -4.16 6.28
N LEU A 158 -2.80 -2.96 5.80
CA LEU A 158 -3.75 -2.11 5.08
C LEU A 158 -4.18 -2.77 3.75
N LEU A 159 -3.24 -3.33 3.00
CA LEU A 159 -3.53 -4.06 1.76
C LEU A 159 -4.50 -5.23 2.04
N LYS A 160 -4.22 -6.04 3.06
CA LYS A 160 -5.09 -7.15 3.46
C LYS A 160 -6.48 -6.66 3.88
N ALA A 161 -6.56 -5.59 4.64
CA ALA A 161 -7.82 -4.98 5.04
C ALA A 161 -8.67 -4.54 3.83
N LEU A 162 -8.04 -3.95 2.81
CA LEU A 162 -8.72 -3.57 1.57
C LEU A 162 -9.20 -4.78 0.76
N GLN A 163 -8.43 -5.87 0.74
CA GLN A 163 -8.83 -7.13 0.10
C GLN A 163 -10.05 -7.75 0.80
N ILE A 164 -10.04 -7.79 2.12
CA ILE A 164 -11.18 -8.25 2.94
C ILE A 164 -12.42 -7.40 2.66
N ASN A 165 -12.28 -6.07 2.63
CA ASN A 165 -13.39 -5.18 2.27
C ASN A 165 -13.95 -5.52 0.88
N THR A 166 -13.09 -5.75 -0.11
CA THR A 166 -13.50 -6.10 -1.48
C THR A 166 -14.25 -7.44 -1.51
N GLN A 167 -13.72 -8.45 -0.80
CA GLN A 167 -14.25 -9.82 -0.81
C GLN A 167 -15.55 -9.96 -0.03
N TYR A 168 -15.59 -9.40 1.17
CA TYR A 168 -16.70 -9.63 2.12
C TYR A 168 -17.70 -8.49 2.22
N ARG A 169 -17.42 -7.35 1.57
CA ARG A 169 -18.25 -6.13 1.65
C ARG A 169 -18.47 -5.68 3.10
N ARG A 170 -17.39 -5.75 3.91
CA ARG A 170 -17.36 -5.34 5.31
C ARG A 170 -16.27 -4.29 5.52
N ALA A 171 -16.50 -3.38 6.45
CA ALA A 171 -15.47 -2.45 6.89
C ALA A 171 -14.57 -3.10 7.95
N LEU A 172 -13.35 -2.62 8.09
CA LEU A 172 -12.41 -3.08 9.11
C LEU A 172 -12.33 -1.99 10.19
N PRO A 173 -12.36 -2.36 11.47
CA PRO A 173 -12.23 -1.37 12.56
C PRO A 173 -10.81 -0.82 12.63
N ALA A 174 -10.63 0.26 13.38
CA ALA A 174 -9.31 0.78 13.72
C ALA A 174 -8.43 -0.34 14.31
N ASN A 175 -7.14 -0.31 14.05
CA ASN A 175 -6.15 -1.28 14.56
C ASN A 175 -6.45 -2.76 14.22
N TRP A 176 -7.40 -3.04 13.31
CA TRP A 176 -7.68 -4.43 12.92
C TRP A 176 -6.37 -5.17 12.57
N PRO A 177 -6.17 -6.41 13.04
CA PRO A 177 -7.09 -7.31 13.72
C PRO A 177 -7.07 -7.22 15.26
N ASN A 178 -6.54 -6.17 15.85
CA ASN A 178 -6.39 -5.99 17.29
C ASN A 178 -7.19 -4.77 17.81
N ASN A 179 -8.43 -4.61 17.34
CA ASN A 179 -9.27 -3.49 17.75
C ASN A 179 -9.70 -3.63 19.21
N GLU A 180 -9.73 -2.51 19.93
CA GLU A 180 -9.99 -2.47 21.38
C GLU A 180 -11.45 -2.79 21.77
N LEU A 181 -12.41 -2.61 20.83
CA LEU A 181 -13.83 -2.86 21.10
C LEU A 181 -14.33 -4.19 20.55
N VAL A 182 -13.87 -4.55 19.35
CA VAL A 182 -14.43 -5.69 18.60
C VAL A 182 -13.38 -6.71 18.16
N GLY A 183 -12.11 -6.52 18.57
CA GLY A 183 -11.03 -7.44 18.26
C GLY A 183 -10.79 -7.58 16.74
N ASP A 184 -10.87 -8.80 16.23
CA ASP A 184 -10.71 -9.12 14.81
C ASP A 184 -12.03 -9.18 14.03
N ALA A 185 -13.14 -8.81 14.65
CA ALA A 185 -14.43 -8.75 13.99
C ALA A 185 -14.45 -7.70 12.87
N VAL A 186 -15.33 -7.89 11.91
CA VAL A 186 -15.57 -6.92 10.84
C VAL A 186 -16.79 -6.07 11.11
N ILE A 187 -16.77 -4.83 10.66
CA ILE A 187 -17.88 -3.88 10.85
C ILE A 187 -18.89 -4.04 9.72
N VAL A 188 -20.14 -4.18 10.09
CA VAL A 188 -21.27 -4.21 9.15
C VAL A 188 -21.54 -2.77 8.69
N PRO A 189 -21.61 -2.49 7.36
CA PRO A 189 -21.90 -1.15 6.86
C PRO A 189 -23.17 -0.54 7.50
N PRO A 190 -23.26 0.78 7.71
CA PRO A 190 -24.38 1.38 8.42
C PRO A 190 -25.71 1.19 7.69
N ALA A 191 -26.82 1.18 8.44
CA ALA A 191 -28.17 1.18 7.89
C ALA A 191 -28.43 2.49 7.12
N ARG A 192 -29.20 2.38 6.05
CA ARG A 192 -29.62 3.54 5.22
C ARG A 192 -31.10 3.86 5.36
N THR A 193 -31.87 3.01 6.03
CA THR A 193 -33.28 3.19 6.29
C THR A 193 -33.63 2.90 7.75
N VAL A 194 -34.74 3.46 8.22
CA VAL A 194 -35.26 3.20 9.58
C VAL A 194 -35.55 1.71 9.77
N GLN A 195 -36.12 1.07 8.77
CA GLN A 195 -36.42 -0.36 8.81
C GLN A 195 -35.15 -1.20 8.96
N GLU A 196 -34.12 -0.94 8.17
CA GLU A 196 -32.82 -1.61 8.32
C GLU A 196 -32.24 -1.40 9.73
N ALA A 197 -32.30 -0.18 10.27
CA ALA A 197 -31.80 0.12 11.60
C ALA A 197 -32.47 -0.72 12.68
N GLN A 198 -33.79 -0.91 12.59
CA GLN A 198 -34.58 -1.73 13.53
C GLN A 198 -34.29 -3.25 13.43
N GLU A 199 -33.94 -3.72 12.19
CA GLU A 199 -33.66 -5.14 11.96
C GLU A 199 -32.21 -5.55 12.31
N ARG A 200 -31.25 -4.62 12.25
CA ARG A 200 -29.84 -4.93 12.44
C ARG A 200 -29.50 -5.59 13.77
N PRO A 201 -29.97 -5.10 14.95
CA PRO A 201 -29.70 -5.75 16.24
C PRO A 201 -30.26 -7.17 16.38
N LYS A 202 -31.22 -7.53 15.52
CA LYS A 202 -31.77 -8.91 15.48
C LYS A 202 -30.89 -9.88 14.67
N ARG A 203 -30.00 -9.35 13.82
CA ARG A 203 -29.19 -10.11 12.85
C ARG A 203 -27.70 -10.15 13.16
N PHE A 204 -27.20 -9.12 13.82
CA PHE A 204 -25.78 -8.92 14.07
C PHE A 204 -25.55 -8.63 15.57
N LYS A 205 -24.32 -8.81 16.02
CA LYS A 205 -23.89 -8.25 17.31
C LYS A 205 -23.76 -6.75 17.16
N CYS A 206 -24.39 -5.98 18.03
CA CYS A 206 -24.41 -4.52 17.96
C CYS A 206 -24.27 -3.90 19.35
N TYR A 207 -23.52 -2.80 19.44
CA TYR A 207 -23.61 -1.89 20.57
C TYR A 207 -24.85 -1.01 20.45
N ASP A 208 -25.15 -0.60 19.21
CA ASP A 208 -26.38 0.06 18.80
C ASP A 208 -26.60 -0.21 17.31
N TRP A 209 -27.77 0.10 16.72
CA TRP A 209 -28.14 -0.17 15.33
C TRP A 209 -27.11 0.35 14.31
N TRP A 210 -26.34 1.37 14.62
CA TRP A 210 -25.32 1.96 13.76
C TRP A 210 -23.93 1.32 13.94
N LEU A 211 -23.64 0.68 15.09
CA LEU A 211 -22.38 -0.01 15.37
C LEU A 211 -22.63 -1.52 15.55
N CYS A 212 -22.70 -2.20 14.42
CA CYS A 212 -22.86 -3.64 14.36
C CYS A 212 -21.63 -4.32 13.75
N TYR A 213 -21.33 -5.52 14.19
CA TYR A 213 -20.15 -6.28 13.79
C TYR A 213 -20.45 -7.78 13.67
N GLU A 214 -19.58 -8.48 12.93
CA GLU A 214 -19.61 -9.94 12.77
C GLU A 214 -18.25 -10.52 13.18
N GLU A 215 -18.28 -11.43 14.15
CA GLU A 215 -17.13 -12.24 14.56
C GLU A 215 -16.98 -13.46 13.64
N GLY A 216 -15.74 -13.98 13.52
CA GLY A 216 -15.46 -15.19 12.75
C GLY A 216 -15.77 -15.08 11.25
N LYS A 217 -15.97 -13.87 10.72
CA LYS A 217 -16.23 -13.66 9.30
C LYS A 217 -15.00 -13.91 8.46
N ILE A 218 -13.83 -13.57 9.00
CA ILE A 218 -12.54 -13.78 8.36
C ILE A 218 -11.93 -15.08 8.88
N PRO A 219 -11.37 -15.93 8.01
CA PRO A 219 -10.67 -17.14 8.42
C PRO A 219 -9.58 -16.85 9.45
N LEU A 220 -9.48 -17.66 10.49
CA LEU A 220 -8.54 -17.46 11.59
C LEU A 220 -7.08 -17.45 11.13
N GLU A 221 -6.75 -18.24 10.11
CA GLU A 221 -5.42 -18.26 9.50
C GLU A 221 -5.05 -16.93 8.86
N GLU A 222 -5.99 -16.23 8.22
CA GLU A 222 -5.76 -14.92 7.64
C GLU A 222 -5.54 -13.85 8.72
N VAL A 223 -6.33 -13.89 9.78
CA VAL A 223 -6.17 -13.03 10.97
C VAL A 223 -4.81 -13.26 11.63
N ALA A 224 -4.44 -14.53 11.84
CA ALA A 224 -3.16 -14.90 12.44
C ALA A 224 -1.96 -14.44 11.61
N GLU A 225 -2.06 -14.49 10.28
CA GLU A 225 -1.00 -14.00 9.40
C GLU A 225 -0.78 -12.48 9.59
N VAL A 226 -1.83 -11.69 9.64
CA VAL A 226 -1.72 -10.24 9.89
C VAL A 226 -1.14 -9.94 11.27
N ARG A 227 -1.57 -10.64 12.33
CA ARG A 227 -0.99 -10.52 13.67
C ARG A 227 0.52 -10.81 13.66
N LYS A 228 0.95 -11.84 12.94
CA LYS A 228 2.36 -12.19 12.79
C LYS A 228 3.17 -11.06 12.13
N TRP A 229 2.63 -10.36 11.12
CA TRP A 229 3.32 -9.21 10.52
C TRP A 229 3.48 -8.07 11.54
N LEU A 230 2.42 -7.73 12.27
CA LEU A 230 2.46 -6.67 13.29
C LEU A 230 3.42 -6.99 14.45
N GLU A 231 3.47 -8.25 14.89
CA GLU A 231 4.43 -8.71 15.90
C GLU A 231 5.88 -8.66 15.40
N ARG A 232 6.11 -8.98 14.12
CA ARG A 232 7.44 -8.89 13.48
C ARG A 232 7.94 -7.45 13.50
N ALA A 233 7.06 -6.48 13.21
CA ALA A 233 7.40 -5.06 13.23
C ALA A 233 7.77 -4.55 14.63
N ALA A 234 7.23 -5.17 15.68
CA ALA A 234 7.49 -4.80 17.07
C ALA A 234 8.76 -5.41 17.67
N LYS A 235 9.38 -6.42 17.02
CA LYS A 235 10.58 -7.09 17.54
C LYS A 235 11.84 -6.32 17.15
N PRO A 236 12.76 -6.06 18.09
CA PRO A 236 14.07 -5.52 17.74
C PRO A 236 14.82 -6.48 16.81
N VAL A 237 15.58 -5.93 15.87
CA VAL A 237 16.49 -6.71 15.02
C VAL A 237 17.61 -7.24 15.90
N GLN A 238 17.76 -8.56 15.97
CA GLN A 238 18.90 -9.23 16.61
C GLN A 238 20.12 -9.17 15.71
#